data_f226f3dade447240c20a409ad4bd01ba
#
_entry.id   f226f3dade447240c20a409ad4bd01ba
#
_cell.length_a   1.000
_cell.length_b   1.000
_cell.length_c   1.000
_cell.angle_alpha   90.00
_cell.angle_beta   90.00
_cell.angle_gamma   90.00
#
_symmetry.space_group_name_H-M   'P 1'
#
loop_
_entity.id
_entity.type
_entity.pdbx_description
1 polymer ?
#
loop_
_entity_poly.entity_id
_entity_poly.type
_entity_poly.pdbx_seq_one_letter_code
_entity_poly.pdbx_strand_id
1 'polypeptide(L)'
;MTNLTRRQARRFLLLHHGLIGAYRFRGKQGAYDFVRQAGCIQFDPVDVCGKNAELTLQSRVQGFTKQTLWQLLYRDRLLVDYPDKNLSILPTEDWPYFERYRRSAREGGRQFEGLAEMEERTRQYLRENGPVNSDTLPVEGQMYWHSMIHWSGQWHGQTGAARSVLEQMYSTGELVIHHKEGARKY
;
A
#
# COMPACT_ATOMS: atom_id res chain seq x y z
N MET A 1 -19.36 -33.24 6.15
CA MET A 1 -18.25 -32.62 5.36
C MET A 1 -18.61 -32.72 3.89
N THR A 2 -18.52 -31.63 3.14
CA THR A 2 -18.76 -31.63 1.69
C THR A 2 -17.44 -31.89 0.99
N ASN A 3 -17.33 -33.02 0.31
CA ASN A 3 -16.15 -33.35 -0.48
C ASN A 3 -16.27 -32.77 -1.88
N LEU A 4 -15.27 -32.00 -2.29
CA LEU A 4 -15.19 -31.42 -3.64
C LEU A 4 -14.15 -32.16 -4.49
N THR A 5 -14.48 -32.44 -5.73
CA THR A 5 -13.48 -32.85 -6.72
C THR A 5 -12.55 -31.69 -7.05
N ARG A 6 -11.35 -31.97 -7.57
CA ARG A 6 -10.40 -30.91 -8.02
C ARG A 6 -11.03 -29.94 -9.03
N ARG A 7 -11.88 -30.43 -9.92
CA ARG A 7 -12.59 -29.61 -10.91
C ARG A 7 -13.58 -28.67 -10.25
N GLN A 8 -14.35 -29.15 -9.26
CA GLN A 8 -15.29 -28.34 -8.50
C GLN A 8 -14.57 -27.28 -7.68
N ALA A 9 -13.46 -27.64 -6.99
CA ALA A 9 -12.67 -26.70 -6.22
C ALA A 9 -12.07 -25.60 -7.10
N ARG A 10 -11.49 -25.93 -8.25
CA ARG A 10 -10.98 -24.92 -9.21
C ARG A 10 -12.10 -24.01 -9.71
N ARG A 11 -13.24 -24.56 -10.09
CA ARG A 11 -14.38 -23.75 -10.55
C ARG A 11 -14.90 -22.83 -9.45
N PHE A 12 -14.98 -23.33 -8.23
CA PHE A 12 -15.37 -22.52 -7.07
C PHE A 12 -14.42 -21.33 -6.88
N LEU A 13 -13.10 -21.57 -6.88
CA LEU A 13 -12.10 -20.50 -6.73
C LEU A 13 -12.21 -19.46 -7.85
N LEU A 14 -12.35 -19.89 -9.10
CA LEU A 14 -12.49 -18.97 -10.23
C LEU A 14 -13.76 -18.13 -10.14
N LEU A 15 -14.89 -18.74 -9.74
CA LEU A 15 -16.15 -18.03 -9.49
C LEU A 15 -16.05 -17.08 -8.30
N HIS A 16 -15.44 -17.54 -7.18
CA HIS A 16 -15.26 -16.74 -5.97
C HIS A 16 -14.44 -15.49 -6.27
N HIS A 17 -13.36 -15.61 -7.02
CA HIS A 17 -12.51 -14.50 -7.41
C HIS A 17 -13.03 -13.68 -8.60
N GLY A 18 -14.23 -13.94 -9.10
CA GLY A 18 -14.85 -13.17 -10.18
C GLY A 18 -14.14 -13.31 -11.54
N LEU A 19 -13.42 -14.43 -11.77
CA LEU A 19 -12.66 -14.68 -13.00
C LEU A 19 -13.47 -15.39 -14.07
N ILE A 20 -14.58 -16.00 -13.72
CA ILE A 20 -15.52 -16.65 -14.65
C ILE A 20 -16.96 -16.38 -14.23
N GLY A 21 -17.89 -16.52 -15.17
CA GLY A 21 -19.31 -16.25 -14.97
C GLY A 21 -19.68 -14.79 -15.21
N ALA A 22 -20.89 -14.42 -14.81
CA ALA A 22 -21.35 -13.02 -14.90
C ALA A 22 -20.60 -12.14 -13.87
N TYR A 23 -20.39 -10.87 -14.22
CA TYR A 23 -19.80 -9.89 -13.30
C TYR A 23 -20.65 -9.76 -12.03
N ARG A 24 -20.06 -10.12 -10.91
CA ARG A 24 -20.67 -9.98 -9.57
C ARG A 24 -20.45 -8.59 -9.00
N PHE A 25 -19.33 -7.97 -9.37
CA PHE A 25 -18.91 -6.66 -8.88
C PHE A 25 -19.11 -5.61 -9.97
N ARG A 26 -19.69 -4.45 -9.60
CA ARG A 26 -20.02 -3.39 -10.57
C ARG A 26 -19.71 -2.01 -9.99
N GLY A 27 -19.10 -1.15 -10.81
CA GLY A 27 -18.80 0.23 -10.45
C GLY A 27 -17.92 0.38 -9.20
N LYS A 28 -18.02 1.53 -8.56
CA LYS A 28 -17.17 1.86 -7.40
C LYS A 28 -17.46 0.97 -6.19
N GLN A 29 -18.72 0.74 -5.88
CA GLN A 29 -19.09 -0.15 -4.77
C GLN A 29 -18.59 -1.56 -5.01
N GLY A 30 -18.75 -2.08 -6.23
CA GLY A 30 -18.26 -3.42 -6.56
C GLY A 30 -16.72 -3.53 -6.48
N ALA A 31 -15.98 -2.48 -6.78
CA ALA A 31 -14.53 -2.47 -6.59
C ALA A 31 -14.16 -2.59 -5.10
N TYR A 32 -14.84 -1.85 -4.24
CA TYR A 32 -14.67 -1.95 -2.79
C TYR A 32 -15.06 -3.34 -2.26
N ASP A 33 -16.22 -3.86 -2.65
CA ASP A 33 -16.71 -5.17 -2.24
C ASP A 33 -15.78 -6.31 -2.67
N PHE A 34 -15.16 -6.19 -3.85
CA PHE A 34 -14.16 -7.15 -4.29
C PHE A 34 -12.92 -7.14 -3.39
N VAL A 35 -12.38 -5.95 -3.05
CA VAL A 35 -11.21 -5.85 -2.16
C VAL A 35 -11.54 -6.41 -0.78
N ARG A 36 -12.72 -6.11 -0.23
CA ARG A 36 -13.21 -6.70 1.03
C ARG A 36 -13.28 -8.23 0.97
N GLN A 37 -13.83 -8.78 -0.11
CA GLN A 37 -13.92 -10.23 -0.27
C GLN A 37 -12.55 -10.89 -0.41
N ALA A 38 -11.60 -10.24 -1.08
CA ALA A 38 -10.24 -10.73 -1.27
C ALA A 38 -9.36 -10.56 -0.01
N GLY A 39 -9.76 -9.67 0.90
CA GLY A 39 -8.97 -9.21 2.04
C GLY A 39 -7.95 -8.14 1.67
N CYS A 40 -7.23 -8.33 0.60
CA CYS A 40 -6.34 -7.33 0.01
C CYS A 40 -6.11 -7.58 -1.48
N ILE A 41 -5.59 -6.59 -2.17
CA ILE A 41 -4.99 -6.74 -3.50
C ILE A 41 -3.57 -6.20 -3.48
N GLN A 42 -2.63 -6.89 -4.11
CA GLN A 42 -1.24 -6.44 -4.16
C GLN A 42 -1.15 -5.14 -4.96
N PHE A 43 -0.34 -4.22 -4.46
CA PHE A 43 0.05 -3.00 -5.17
C PHE A 43 1.51 -3.11 -5.62
N ASP A 44 1.71 -3.14 -6.94
CA ASP A 44 3.03 -3.06 -7.55
C ASP A 44 3.11 -1.75 -8.35
N PRO A 45 4.13 -0.91 -8.13
CA PRO A 45 4.28 0.36 -8.85
C PRO A 45 4.68 0.19 -10.32
N VAL A 46 5.12 -1.01 -10.73
CA VAL A 46 5.48 -1.28 -12.13
C VAL A 46 4.25 -1.14 -13.03
N ASP A 47 4.38 -0.33 -14.06
CA ASP A 47 3.30 0.06 -14.98
C ASP A 47 3.75 -0.13 -16.43
N VAL A 48 3.81 -1.37 -16.88
CA VAL A 48 4.15 -1.71 -18.27
C VAL A 48 2.88 -1.71 -19.14
N CYS A 49 1.82 -2.38 -18.67
CA CYS A 49 0.53 -2.45 -19.35
C CYS A 49 -0.64 -2.04 -18.43
N GLY A 50 -0.31 -1.45 -17.30
CA GLY A 50 -1.20 -1.07 -16.20
C GLY A 50 -0.66 -1.60 -14.87
N LYS A 51 -0.98 -0.90 -13.78
CA LYS A 51 -0.61 -1.35 -12.43
C LYS A 51 -1.39 -2.59 -12.05
N ASN A 52 -0.76 -3.53 -11.36
CA ASN A 52 -1.39 -4.82 -11.05
C ASN A 52 -2.71 -4.68 -10.27
N ALA A 53 -2.84 -3.72 -9.36
CA ALA A 53 -4.09 -3.46 -8.65
C ALA A 53 -5.21 -3.01 -9.61
N GLU A 54 -4.89 -2.13 -10.57
CA GLU A 54 -5.84 -1.67 -11.58
C GLU A 54 -6.27 -2.80 -12.50
N LEU A 55 -5.33 -3.62 -12.99
CA LEU A 55 -5.60 -4.79 -13.84
C LEU A 55 -6.43 -5.84 -13.09
N THR A 56 -6.15 -6.03 -11.80
CA THR A 56 -6.92 -6.92 -10.94
C THR A 56 -8.37 -6.49 -10.86
N LEU A 57 -8.64 -5.22 -10.61
CA LEU A 57 -10.02 -4.70 -10.54
C LEU A 57 -10.68 -4.66 -11.91
N GLN A 58 -9.96 -4.26 -12.96
CA GLN A 58 -10.48 -4.22 -14.33
C GLN A 58 -10.99 -5.58 -14.81
N SER A 59 -10.31 -6.67 -14.44
CA SER A 59 -10.70 -8.01 -14.84
C SER A 59 -11.90 -8.59 -14.07
N ARG A 60 -12.33 -7.96 -12.98
CA ARG A 60 -13.34 -8.50 -12.05
C ARG A 60 -14.54 -7.59 -11.82
N VAL A 61 -14.38 -6.29 -12.11
CA VAL A 61 -15.39 -5.27 -11.80
C VAL A 61 -15.88 -4.63 -13.09
N GLN A 62 -17.13 -4.85 -13.41
CA GLN A 62 -17.76 -4.21 -14.57
C GLN A 62 -17.83 -2.68 -14.37
N GLY A 63 -17.36 -1.93 -15.37
CA GLY A 63 -17.35 -0.46 -15.30
C GLY A 63 -16.27 0.11 -14.40
N PHE A 64 -15.22 -0.66 -14.04
CA PHE A 64 -14.05 -0.15 -13.32
C PHE A 64 -13.27 0.85 -14.17
N THR A 65 -12.76 1.88 -13.51
CA THR A 65 -11.80 2.84 -14.06
C THR A 65 -10.70 3.11 -13.05
N LYS A 66 -9.54 3.58 -13.49
CA LYS A 66 -8.44 4.00 -12.60
C LYS A 66 -8.90 5.06 -11.60
N GLN A 67 -9.78 5.97 -12.05
CA GLN A 67 -10.38 6.99 -11.18
C GLN A 67 -11.21 6.40 -10.05
N THR A 68 -11.85 5.24 -10.27
CA THR A 68 -12.59 4.51 -9.23
C THR A 68 -11.67 4.11 -8.07
N LEU A 69 -10.51 3.52 -8.39
CA LEU A 69 -9.54 3.13 -7.37
C LEU A 69 -8.95 4.35 -6.65
N TRP A 70 -8.60 5.40 -7.41
CA TRP A 70 -8.11 6.66 -6.85
C TRP A 70 -9.11 7.26 -5.85
N GLN A 71 -10.40 7.29 -6.19
CA GLN A 71 -11.44 7.78 -5.30
C GLN A 71 -11.55 6.96 -4.01
N LEU A 72 -11.55 5.64 -4.10
CA LEU A 72 -11.62 4.75 -2.94
C LEU A 72 -10.42 4.93 -2.00
N LEU A 73 -9.22 5.13 -2.55
CA LEU A 73 -7.99 5.32 -1.78
C LEU A 73 -7.87 6.72 -1.18
N TYR A 74 -8.06 7.77 -1.98
CA TYR A 74 -7.58 9.12 -1.63
C TYR A 74 -8.67 10.13 -1.37
N ARG A 75 -9.90 9.90 -1.83
CA ARG A 75 -11.05 10.77 -1.55
C ARG A 75 -11.97 10.18 -0.49
N ASP A 76 -12.46 8.98 -0.73
CA ASP A 76 -13.46 8.34 0.13
C ASP A 76 -12.82 7.62 1.32
N ARG A 77 -11.52 7.31 1.24
CA ARG A 77 -10.74 6.65 2.29
C ARG A 77 -11.31 5.30 2.73
N LEU A 78 -12.02 4.62 1.85
CA LEU A 78 -12.54 3.27 2.10
C LEU A 78 -11.46 2.20 1.92
N LEU A 79 -10.42 2.51 1.15
CA LEU A 79 -9.24 1.68 0.98
C LEU A 79 -8.00 2.44 1.44
N VAL A 80 -6.99 1.71 1.88
CA VAL A 80 -5.67 2.22 2.24
C VAL A 80 -4.60 1.34 1.63
N ASP A 81 -3.50 1.92 1.18
CA ASP A 81 -2.31 1.17 0.83
C ASP A 81 -1.39 1.04 2.04
N TYR A 82 -1.00 -0.18 2.38
CA TYR A 82 -0.14 -0.46 3.52
C TYR A 82 0.64 -1.76 3.30
N PRO A 83 1.83 -1.91 3.90
CA PRO A 83 2.56 -3.17 3.85
C PRO A 83 1.80 -4.31 4.52
N ASP A 84 1.67 -5.42 3.79
CA ASP A 84 1.33 -6.74 4.29
C ASP A 84 2.53 -7.67 3.99
N LYS A 85 2.38 -8.75 3.25
CA LYS A 85 3.53 -9.49 2.72
C LYS A 85 4.37 -8.63 1.76
N ASN A 86 3.70 -7.84 0.95
CA ASN A 86 4.23 -6.77 0.09
C ASN A 86 3.34 -5.54 0.28
N LEU A 87 3.62 -4.44 -0.45
CA LEU A 87 2.69 -3.32 -0.46
C LEU A 87 1.34 -3.79 -1.03
N SER A 88 0.28 -3.55 -0.30
CA SER A 88 -1.06 -4.02 -0.60
C SER A 88 -2.09 -2.90 -0.45
N ILE A 89 -3.22 -3.04 -1.13
CA ILE A 89 -4.41 -2.22 -0.92
C ILE A 89 -5.40 -3.08 -0.15
N LEU A 90 -5.87 -2.56 0.97
CA LEU A 90 -6.77 -3.25 1.88
C LEU A 90 -7.93 -2.34 2.30
N PRO A 91 -9.05 -2.90 2.79
CA PRO A 91 -10.13 -2.10 3.37
C PRO A 91 -9.63 -1.31 4.58
N THR A 92 -9.99 -0.04 4.69
CA THR A 92 -9.59 0.80 5.83
C THR A 92 -10.17 0.26 7.14
N GLU A 93 -11.32 -0.42 7.10
CA GLU A 93 -11.93 -1.09 8.26
C GLU A 93 -11.04 -2.20 8.85
N ASP A 94 -10.13 -2.78 8.04
CA ASP A 94 -9.19 -3.82 8.49
C ASP A 94 -7.94 -3.23 9.17
N TRP A 95 -7.78 -1.91 9.18
CA TRP A 95 -6.64 -1.22 9.80
C TRP A 95 -6.30 -1.68 11.22
N PRO A 96 -7.26 -1.95 12.11
CA PRO A 96 -6.96 -2.44 13.46
C PRO A 96 -6.21 -3.77 13.50
N TYR A 97 -6.43 -4.66 12.52
CA TYR A 97 -5.77 -5.97 12.46
C TYR A 97 -4.28 -5.87 12.17
N PHE A 98 -3.81 -4.74 11.63
CA PHE A 98 -2.41 -4.46 11.36
C PHE A 98 -1.66 -3.85 12.55
N GLU A 99 -2.28 -3.73 13.72
CA GLU A 99 -1.65 -3.14 14.92
C GLU A 99 -0.39 -3.91 15.34
N ARG A 100 -0.40 -5.24 15.23
CA ARG A 100 0.80 -6.04 15.52
C ARG A 100 1.98 -5.66 14.62
N TYR A 101 1.72 -5.40 13.35
CA TYR A 101 2.75 -4.98 12.39
C TYR A 101 3.28 -3.59 12.74
N ARG A 102 2.37 -2.64 13.00
CA ARG A 102 2.75 -1.27 13.39
C ARG A 102 3.52 -1.23 14.69
N ARG A 103 3.12 -2.04 15.68
CA ARG A 103 3.85 -2.18 16.94
C ARG A 103 5.24 -2.71 16.71
N SER A 104 5.40 -3.76 15.91
CA SER A 104 6.71 -4.30 15.55
C SER A 104 7.59 -3.26 14.84
N ALA A 105 7.00 -2.41 14.00
CA ALA A 105 7.72 -1.31 13.36
C ALA A 105 8.13 -0.21 14.35
N ARG A 106 7.35 0.04 15.39
CA ARG A 106 7.71 0.99 16.47
C ARG A 106 8.78 0.46 17.41
N GLU A 107 8.68 -0.81 17.79
CA GLU A 107 9.56 -1.45 18.79
C GLU A 107 10.87 -1.96 18.19
N GLY A 108 10.80 -2.57 17.03
CA GLY A 108 11.93 -3.17 16.32
C GLY A 108 12.29 -2.47 15.01
N GLY A 109 11.71 -1.30 14.78
CA GLY A 109 11.92 -0.54 13.57
C GLY A 109 13.33 0.02 13.45
N ARG A 110 13.56 0.71 12.38
CA ARG A 110 14.85 1.27 12.03
C ARG A 110 15.27 2.32 13.05
N GLN A 111 16.32 2.02 13.76
CA GLN A 111 16.93 2.93 14.73
C GLN A 111 18.18 3.51 14.07
N PHE A 112 18.22 4.81 13.92
CA PHE A 112 19.40 5.54 13.49
C PHE A 112 19.52 6.86 14.25
N GLU A 113 20.72 7.35 14.36
CA GLU A 113 21.00 8.59 15.08
C GLU A 113 20.22 9.76 14.47
N GLY A 114 19.56 10.55 15.32
CA GLY A 114 18.75 11.70 14.90
C GLY A 114 17.36 11.36 14.35
N LEU A 115 16.92 10.08 14.33
CA LEU A 115 15.60 9.72 13.83
C LEU A 115 14.47 10.49 14.54
N ALA A 116 14.47 10.51 15.86
CA ALA A 116 13.42 11.15 16.64
C ALA A 116 13.31 12.67 16.35
N GLU A 117 14.45 13.33 16.17
CA GLU A 117 14.47 14.74 15.77
C GLU A 117 13.93 14.94 14.34
N MET A 118 14.31 14.07 13.40
CA MET A 118 13.80 14.12 12.03
C MET A 118 12.29 13.86 11.97
N GLU A 119 11.78 12.92 12.76
CA GLU A 119 10.36 12.66 12.87
C GLU A 119 9.61 13.88 13.40
N GLU A 120 10.12 14.55 14.46
CA GLU A 120 9.47 15.75 15.01
C GLU A 120 9.48 16.92 14.01
N ARG A 121 10.59 17.15 13.34
CA ARG A 121 10.67 18.14 12.25
C ARG A 121 9.71 17.82 11.11
N THR A 122 9.57 16.56 10.77
CA THR A 122 8.61 16.09 9.75
C THR A 122 7.17 16.33 10.19
N ARG A 123 6.81 16.04 11.45
CA ARG A 123 5.48 16.33 12.01
C ARG A 123 5.16 17.82 11.97
N GLN A 124 6.10 18.65 12.40
CA GLN A 124 5.93 20.10 12.36
C GLN A 124 5.73 20.58 10.91
N TYR A 125 6.58 20.15 9.99
CA TYR A 125 6.50 20.55 8.59
C TYR A 125 5.16 20.17 7.96
N LEU A 126 4.67 18.93 8.22
CA LEU A 126 3.38 18.46 7.72
C LEU A 126 2.19 19.25 8.28
N ARG A 127 2.25 19.67 9.56
CA ARG A 127 1.20 20.52 10.17
C ARG A 127 1.11 21.90 9.52
N GLU A 128 2.26 22.46 9.16
CA GLU A 128 2.36 23.81 8.61
C GLU A 128 2.10 23.86 7.09
N ASN A 129 2.52 22.84 6.35
CA ASN A 129 2.57 22.85 4.89
C ASN A 129 1.64 21.82 4.23
N GLY A 130 1.05 20.90 5.00
CA GLY A 130 0.20 19.84 4.47
C GLY A 130 1.01 18.66 3.88
N PRO A 131 0.41 17.89 2.97
CA PRO A 131 1.04 16.70 2.40
C PRO A 131 2.36 17.01 1.69
N VAL A 132 3.36 16.16 1.92
CA VAL A 132 4.72 16.32 1.40
C VAL A 132 5.22 15.00 0.83
N ASN A 133 6.16 15.07 -0.09
CA ASN A 133 6.92 13.91 -0.58
C ASN A 133 8.41 14.01 -0.19
N SER A 134 9.16 12.96 -0.46
CA SER A 134 10.59 12.89 -0.12
C SER A 134 11.48 13.91 -0.85
N ASP A 135 11.01 14.46 -1.98
CA ASP A 135 11.80 15.42 -2.75
C ASP A 135 11.63 16.85 -2.21
N THR A 136 10.53 17.11 -1.50
CA THR A 136 10.16 18.45 -1.00
C THR A 136 10.23 18.58 0.52
N LEU A 137 10.35 17.47 1.27
CA LEU A 137 10.57 17.52 2.71
C LEU A 137 11.99 18.04 3.00
N PRO A 138 12.16 19.15 3.76
CA PRO A 138 13.46 19.77 4.01
C PRO A 138 14.24 19.01 5.10
N VAL A 139 14.53 17.74 4.86
CA VAL A 139 15.39 16.87 5.68
C VAL A 139 16.51 16.38 4.79
N GLU A 140 17.71 16.88 5.04
CA GLU A 140 18.90 16.56 4.26
C GLU A 140 19.69 15.41 4.87
N GLY A 141 20.52 14.77 4.05
CA GLY A 141 21.41 13.70 4.43
C GLY A 141 21.11 12.37 3.73
N GLN A 142 22.03 11.44 3.91
CA GLN A 142 21.87 10.06 3.43
C GLN A 142 21.96 9.12 4.63
N MET A 143 21.19 8.06 4.58
CA MET A 143 21.13 7.07 5.64
C MET A 143 21.25 5.67 5.10
N TYR A 144 21.82 4.80 5.91
CA TYR A 144 21.76 3.36 5.66
C TYR A 144 20.39 2.87 6.09
N TRP A 145 19.60 2.46 5.11
CA TRP A 145 18.21 2.07 5.32
C TRP A 145 18.05 0.62 5.76
N HIS A 146 18.92 -0.26 5.28
CA HIS A 146 18.95 -1.68 5.62
C HIS A 146 20.32 -2.27 5.28
N SER A 147 20.65 -3.40 5.90
CA SER A 147 21.78 -4.22 5.50
C SER A 147 21.65 -4.59 4.01
N MET A 148 22.80 -4.81 3.33
CA MET A 148 22.84 -5.25 1.94
C MET A 148 21.75 -6.27 1.64
N ILE A 149 20.92 -5.97 0.66
CA ILE A 149 20.02 -6.95 0.10
C ILE A 149 20.70 -7.57 -1.11
N HIS A 150 20.65 -8.88 -1.15
CA HIS A 150 21.24 -9.74 -2.15
C HIS A 150 21.09 -9.29 -3.62
N TRP A 151 19.97 -8.66 -3.96
CA TRP A 151 19.63 -8.18 -5.29
C TRP A 151 19.86 -6.67 -5.49
N SER A 152 20.28 -5.94 -4.48
CA SER A 152 20.57 -4.50 -4.60
C SER A 152 22.01 -4.17 -5.06
N GLY A 153 22.83 -5.19 -5.27
CA GLY A 153 24.21 -5.03 -5.71
C GLY A 153 25.08 -4.28 -4.70
N GLN A 154 26.00 -3.46 -5.18
CA GLN A 154 26.90 -2.65 -4.33
C GLN A 154 26.24 -1.40 -3.72
N TRP A 155 25.00 -1.12 -4.06
CA TRP A 155 24.23 -0.02 -3.49
C TRP A 155 23.67 -0.41 -2.13
N HIS A 156 24.46 -0.32 -1.13
CA HIS A 156 24.27 -0.70 0.28
C HIS A 156 23.02 -0.14 0.99
N GLY A 157 21.87 -0.07 0.32
CA GLY A 157 20.65 0.41 0.94
C GLY A 157 20.71 1.87 1.40
N GLN A 158 21.59 2.68 0.84
CA GLN A 158 21.59 4.11 1.07
C GLN A 158 20.35 4.76 0.46
N THR A 159 19.73 5.65 1.21
CA THR A 159 18.63 6.46 0.71
C THR A 159 18.67 7.82 1.39
N GLY A 160 18.00 8.82 0.79
CA GLY A 160 17.89 10.15 1.40
C GLY A 160 17.17 10.10 2.74
N ALA A 161 17.60 10.93 3.68
CA ALA A 161 17.03 11.01 5.03
C ALA A 161 15.53 11.32 5.01
N ALA A 162 15.10 12.24 4.14
CA ALA A 162 13.68 12.58 3.96
C ALA A 162 12.83 11.34 3.59
N ARG A 163 13.31 10.51 2.67
CA ARG A 163 12.64 9.26 2.32
C ARG A 163 12.62 8.28 3.48
N SER A 164 13.74 8.16 4.19
CA SER A 164 13.88 7.22 5.31
C SER A 164 12.91 7.53 6.44
N VAL A 165 12.80 8.79 6.84
CA VAL A 165 11.88 9.20 7.92
C VAL A 165 10.43 9.03 7.50
N LEU A 166 10.05 9.41 6.29
CA LEU A 166 8.68 9.23 5.79
C LEU A 166 8.29 7.75 5.72
N GLU A 167 9.18 6.87 5.25
CA GLU A 167 8.91 5.43 5.21
C GLU A 167 8.86 4.80 6.60
N GLN A 168 9.66 5.30 7.56
CA GLN A 168 9.57 4.84 8.95
C GLN A 168 8.22 5.23 9.57
N MET A 169 7.83 6.49 9.47
CA MET A 169 6.55 6.99 9.99
C MET A 169 5.34 6.33 9.29
N TYR A 170 5.47 5.99 8.01
CA TYR A 170 4.48 5.20 7.30
C TYR A 170 4.40 3.75 7.82
N SER A 171 5.55 3.12 8.10
CA SER A 171 5.60 1.75 8.62
C SER A 171 5.03 1.64 10.04
N THR A 172 5.23 2.67 10.87
CA THR A 172 4.62 2.75 12.22
C THR A 172 3.13 3.07 12.20
N GLY A 173 2.60 3.47 11.03
CA GLY A 173 1.21 3.88 10.85
C GLY A 173 0.90 5.29 11.35
N GLU A 174 1.91 6.07 11.66
CA GLU A 174 1.76 7.48 12.03
C GLU A 174 1.38 8.33 10.81
N LEU A 175 1.93 8.00 9.65
CA LEU A 175 1.58 8.61 8.37
C LEU A 175 0.88 7.61 7.46
N VAL A 176 0.01 8.15 6.61
CA VAL A 176 -0.62 7.44 5.51
C VAL A 176 -0.41 8.23 4.21
N ILE A 177 -0.57 7.58 3.08
CA ILE A 177 -0.45 8.26 1.79
C ILE A 177 -1.70 9.11 1.54
N HIS A 178 -1.50 10.42 1.40
CA HIS A 178 -2.58 11.35 1.07
C HIS A 178 -3.04 11.20 -0.38
N HIS A 179 -2.09 11.15 -1.32
CA HIS A 179 -2.33 10.88 -2.73
C HIS A 179 -1.02 10.48 -3.41
N LYS A 180 -1.11 10.09 -4.67
CA LYS A 180 0.05 9.80 -5.52
C LYS A 180 -0.02 10.59 -6.82
N GLU A 181 1.14 11.10 -7.24
CA GLU A 181 1.36 11.71 -8.55
C GLU A 181 2.42 10.88 -9.29
N GLY A 182 1.99 10.06 -10.24
CA GLY A 182 2.88 9.06 -10.84
C GLY A 182 3.39 8.07 -9.79
N ALA A 183 4.71 8.06 -9.56
CA ALA A 183 5.37 7.26 -8.53
C ALA A 183 5.55 7.98 -7.19
N ARG A 184 5.34 9.32 -7.17
CA ARG A 184 5.51 10.13 -5.96
C ARG A 184 4.36 9.90 -4.99
N LYS A 185 4.71 9.71 -3.73
CA LYS A 185 3.78 9.57 -2.60
C LYS A 185 3.77 10.88 -1.80
N TYR A 186 2.58 11.35 -1.48
CA TYR A 186 2.35 12.51 -0.60
C TYR A 186 1.59 12.11 0.63
#